data_f685871470709c6bd06dd87090e34181
#
_entry.id   f685871470709c6bd06dd87090e34181
#
_cell.length_a   1.000
_cell.length_b   1.000
_cell.length_c   1.000
_cell.angle_alpha   90.00
_cell.angle_beta   90.00
_cell.angle_gamma   90.00
#
_symmetry.space_group_name_H-M   'P 1'
#
loop_
_entity.id
_entity.type
_entity.pdbx_description
1 polymer ?
#
loop_
_entity_poly.entity_id
_entity_poly.type
_entity_poly.pdbx_seq_one_letter_code
_entity_poly.pdbx_strand_id
1 'polypeptide(L)'
;MKRLTIIILLAAAAGMVSCSAVRHCKAPDVDLPERIAGEDSDSLTVADVQWWRFYGDSTLCRIIERTLDNNRDMLAAAARVERLRELYRVSRAERLPSVTGTAYGDYETNDYAGEKSSRDPEFGAKVTLSWELDLWGNLRWAKRKGGAEYLASVEDRRAMRMTLVASVAAAYFNLIALDNELSIVRRTLITRSEGLYQVQLRFEGGLTSEMVYQQAKVEYASTAALIPDLERKIKIMENGILLLMGENPDRRVVRGKMNTDAELADSLPVGLPSGLLQRRPDVRSSEQRLRSAMASAGM
;
A
#
# COMPACT_ATOMS: atom_id res chain seq x y z
N MET A 1 -11.72 -55.73 -37.81
CA MET A 1 -12.44 -54.74 -36.95
C MET A 1 -11.78 -54.54 -35.58
N LYS A 2 -11.55 -55.60 -34.76
CA LYS A 2 -10.95 -55.47 -33.42
C LYS A 2 -9.57 -54.79 -33.39
N ARG A 3 -8.70 -55.02 -34.37
CA ARG A 3 -7.36 -54.35 -34.42
C ARG A 3 -7.45 -52.84 -34.78
N LEU A 4 -8.42 -52.43 -35.60
CA LEU A 4 -8.65 -51.02 -35.93
C LEU A 4 -9.21 -50.23 -34.73
N THR A 5 -10.12 -50.82 -33.94
CA THR A 5 -10.64 -50.26 -32.70
C THR A 5 -9.56 -50.08 -31.66
N ILE A 6 -8.64 -51.02 -31.51
CA ILE A 6 -7.51 -50.92 -30.57
C ILE A 6 -6.55 -49.80 -30.99
N ILE A 7 -6.27 -49.64 -32.30
CA ILE A 7 -5.41 -48.56 -32.82
C ILE A 7 -6.04 -47.19 -32.58
N ILE A 8 -7.35 -47.06 -32.82
CA ILE A 8 -8.08 -45.81 -32.57
C ILE A 8 -8.11 -45.45 -31.07
N LEU A 9 -8.32 -46.45 -30.20
CA LEU A 9 -8.27 -46.27 -28.74
C LEU A 9 -6.87 -45.91 -28.25
N LEU A 10 -5.81 -46.49 -28.80
CA LEU A 10 -4.43 -46.15 -28.49
C LEU A 10 -4.05 -44.73 -28.98
N ALA A 11 -4.49 -44.34 -30.18
CA ALA A 11 -4.29 -43.01 -30.72
C ALA A 11 -5.05 -41.95 -29.90
N ALA A 12 -6.28 -42.26 -29.49
CA ALA A 12 -7.05 -41.35 -28.58
C ALA A 12 -6.40 -41.25 -27.20
N ALA A 13 -5.88 -42.33 -26.63
CA ALA A 13 -5.15 -42.36 -25.39
C ALA A 13 -3.82 -41.59 -25.47
N ALA A 14 -3.08 -41.71 -26.59
CA ALA A 14 -1.86 -40.93 -26.83
C ALA A 14 -2.12 -39.46 -27.01
N GLY A 15 -3.25 -39.07 -27.67
CA GLY A 15 -3.70 -37.66 -27.78
C GLY A 15 -4.04 -37.01 -26.47
N MET A 16 -4.54 -37.78 -25.47
CA MET A 16 -4.86 -37.28 -24.14
C MET A 16 -3.61 -37.00 -23.26
N VAL A 17 -2.47 -37.61 -23.54
CA VAL A 17 -1.20 -37.40 -22.81
C VAL A 17 -0.45 -36.15 -23.30
N SER A 18 -0.76 -35.65 -24.47
CA SER A 18 -0.03 -34.53 -25.13
C SER A 18 -0.33 -33.13 -24.58
N CYS A 19 -1.29 -32.97 -23.69
CA CYS A 19 -1.79 -31.64 -23.27
C CYS A 19 -1.29 -31.13 -21.93
N SER A 20 -0.10 -31.50 -21.46
CA SER A 20 0.51 -30.78 -20.35
C SER A 20 1.55 -29.76 -20.87
N ALA A 21 1.11 -28.80 -21.68
CA ALA A 21 1.97 -27.79 -22.31
C ALA A 21 2.46 -26.71 -21.35
N VAL A 22 1.95 -26.64 -20.15
CA VAL A 22 2.44 -25.67 -19.17
C VAL A 22 3.66 -26.24 -18.46
N ARG A 23 4.83 -25.98 -19.02
CA ARG A 23 6.08 -26.15 -18.28
C ARG A 23 5.96 -25.35 -16.98
N HIS A 24 6.26 -25.96 -15.84
CA HIS A 24 6.38 -25.25 -14.58
C HIS A 24 7.44 -24.18 -14.76
N CYS A 25 7.02 -22.93 -14.99
CA CYS A 25 7.90 -21.81 -14.92
C CYS A 25 8.46 -21.77 -13.50
N LYS A 26 9.75 -21.97 -13.37
CA LYS A 26 10.43 -21.72 -12.09
C LYS A 26 10.51 -20.22 -11.89
N ALA A 27 10.42 -19.79 -10.64
CA ALA A 27 10.80 -18.41 -10.32
C ALA A 27 12.21 -18.15 -10.85
N PRO A 28 12.50 -16.97 -11.44
CA PRO A 28 13.83 -16.64 -11.89
C PRO A 28 14.79 -16.77 -10.72
N ASP A 29 15.92 -17.41 -10.97
CA ASP A 29 17.04 -17.42 -10.04
C ASP A 29 17.65 -16.03 -10.05
N VAL A 30 17.63 -15.35 -8.92
CA VAL A 30 18.15 -13.98 -8.80
C VAL A 30 19.53 -14.09 -8.18
N ASP A 31 20.54 -13.76 -8.98
CA ASP A 31 21.90 -13.64 -8.51
C ASP A 31 22.01 -12.45 -7.54
N LEU A 32 22.18 -12.74 -6.28
CA LEU A 32 22.27 -11.72 -5.22
C LEU A 32 23.73 -11.63 -4.77
N PRO A 33 24.23 -10.42 -4.52
CA PRO A 33 25.55 -10.25 -3.92
C PRO A 33 25.57 -10.91 -2.54
N GLU A 34 26.68 -11.54 -2.20
CA GLU A 34 26.84 -12.19 -0.89
C GLU A 34 26.80 -11.18 0.27
N ARG A 35 27.15 -9.91 0.01
CA ARG A 35 27.21 -8.85 1.02
C ARG A 35 26.66 -7.53 0.48
N ILE A 36 26.08 -6.71 1.36
CA ILE A 36 25.69 -5.34 1.05
C ILE A 36 26.81 -4.43 1.57
N ALA A 37 27.43 -3.65 0.66
CA ALA A 37 28.29 -2.50 0.96
C ALA A 37 29.38 -2.71 2.04
N GLY A 38 30.10 -3.85 2.02
CA GLY A 38 31.36 -3.98 2.76
C GLY A 38 31.27 -4.18 4.27
N GLU A 39 30.07 -4.29 4.83
CA GLU A 39 29.90 -4.61 6.25
C GLU A 39 29.84 -6.12 6.52
N ASP A 40 30.30 -6.54 7.69
CA ASP A 40 30.16 -7.91 8.15
C ASP A 40 28.66 -8.27 8.24
N SER A 41 28.32 -9.35 7.57
CA SER A 41 26.94 -9.83 7.51
C SER A 41 26.52 -10.40 8.88
N ASP A 42 26.07 -9.51 9.77
CA ASP A 42 25.44 -9.95 10.99
C ASP A 42 24.05 -10.52 10.68
N SER A 43 23.67 -11.57 11.38
CA SER A 43 22.35 -12.20 11.22
C SER A 43 21.20 -11.29 11.65
N LEU A 44 21.50 -10.24 12.42
CA LEU A 44 20.56 -9.22 12.85
C LEU A 44 20.39 -8.14 11.78
N THR A 45 19.19 -7.70 11.57
CA THR A 45 18.87 -6.60 10.62
C THR A 45 17.92 -5.62 11.27
N VAL A 46 18.00 -4.35 10.86
CA VAL A 46 17.02 -3.31 11.25
C VAL A 46 15.59 -3.74 10.96
N ALA A 47 15.38 -4.61 9.96
CA ALA A 47 14.05 -5.15 9.64
C ALA A 47 13.45 -6.01 10.76
N ASP A 48 14.23 -6.49 11.73
CA ASP A 48 13.74 -7.23 12.90
C ASP A 48 13.34 -6.30 14.05
N VAL A 49 13.75 -5.04 13.99
CA VAL A 49 13.41 -4.04 15.00
C VAL A 49 12.00 -3.52 14.72
N GLN A 50 11.15 -3.62 15.72
CA GLN A 50 9.80 -3.11 15.61
C GLN A 50 9.83 -1.58 15.59
N TRP A 51 9.07 -0.94 14.68
CA TRP A 51 9.12 0.51 14.44
C TRP A 51 8.94 1.36 15.71
N TRP A 52 8.12 0.91 16.67
CA TRP A 52 7.93 1.64 17.94
C TRP A 52 9.15 1.61 18.85
N ARG A 53 10.02 0.60 18.73
CA ARG A 53 11.32 0.57 19.41
C ARG A 53 12.35 1.40 18.68
N PHE A 54 12.25 1.41 17.35
CA PHE A 54 13.17 2.14 16.49
C PHE A 54 13.07 3.66 16.69
N TYR A 55 11.85 4.20 16.71
CA TYR A 55 11.69 5.65 16.83
C TYR A 55 11.79 6.17 18.27
N GLY A 56 11.46 5.40 19.30
CA GLY A 56 11.59 5.77 20.71
C GLY A 56 10.75 6.96 21.18
N ASP A 57 10.03 7.65 20.29
CA ASP A 57 9.16 8.80 20.59
C ASP A 57 7.71 8.34 20.77
N SER A 58 7.22 8.45 22.01
CA SER A 58 5.86 8.03 22.37
C SER A 58 4.76 8.85 21.66
N THR A 59 5.04 10.11 21.31
CA THR A 59 4.09 10.98 20.58
C THR A 59 4.00 10.55 19.14
N LEU A 60 5.14 10.31 18.49
CA LEU A 60 5.20 9.76 17.13
C LEU A 60 4.53 8.40 17.07
N CYS A 61 4.83 7.50 18.02
CA CYS A 61 4.21 6.17 18.07
C CYS A 61 2.67 6.26 18.10
N ARG A 62 2.12 7.14 18.90
CA ARG A 62 0.67 7.37 18.98
C ARG A 62 0.07 7.91 17.69
N ILE A 63 0.78 8.82 17.02
CA ILE A 63 0.35 9.34 15.70
C ILE A 63 0.34 8.22 14.67
N ILE A 64 1.38 7.37 14.65
CA ILE A 64 1.47 6.23 13.72
C ILE A 64 0.34 5.24 14.00
N GLU A 65 0.09 4.86 15.26
CA GLU A 65 -1.01 3.96 15.62
C GLU A 65 -2.36 4.48 15.13
N ARG A 66 -2.68 5.75 15.44
CA ARG A 66 -3.93 6.38 14.96
C ARG A 66 -4.01 6.40 13.43
N THR A 67 -2.88 6.64 12.76
CA THR A 67 -2.83 6.60 11.30
C THR A 67 -3.12 5.21 10.77
N LEU A 68 -2.51 4.18 11.34
CA LEU A 68 -2.72 2.79 10.90
C LEU A 68 -4.19 2.34 11.08
N ASP A 69 -4.88 2.86 12.10
CA ASP A 69 -6.27 2.50 12.39
C ASP A 69 -7.28 3.27 11.54
N ASN A 70 -7.00 4.52 11.20
CA ASN A 70 -8.00 5.42 10.61
C ASN A 70 -7.67 5.85 9.16
N ASN A 71 -6.47 5.57 8.66
CA ASN A 71 -6.07 5.98 7.32
C ASN A 71 -6.97 5.32 6.26
N ARG A 72 -7.52 6.14 5.35
CA ARG A 72 -8.49 5.69 4.35
C ARG A 72 -7.91 4.69 3.36
N ASP A 73 -6.64 4.84 2.99
CA ASP A 73 -5.96 3.93 2.07
C ASP A 73 -5.71 2.56 2.73
N MET A 74 -5.39 2.53 4.05
CA MET A 74 -5.29 1.28 4.81
C MET A 74 -6.63 0.55 4.90
N LEU A 75 -7.73 1.27 5.12
CA LEU A 75 -9.09 0.70 5.13
C LEU A 75 -9.44 0.15 3.74
N ALA A 76 -9.15 0.89 2.67
CA ALA A 76 -9.35 0.44 1.30
C ALA A 76 -8.50 -0.79 0.96
N ALA A 77 -7.24 -0.84 1.41
CA ALA A 77 -6.37 -2.01 1.24
C ALA A 77 -6.91 -3.24 1.99
N ALA A 78 -7.44 -3.06 3.21
CA ALA A 78 -8.08 -4.12 3.96
C ALA A 78 -9.33 -4.67 3.23
N ALA A 79 -10.20 -3.80 2.76
CA ALA A 79 -11.38 -4.18 1.96
C ALA A 79 -10.99 -4.91 0.65
N ARG A 80 -9.89 -4.50 0.01
CA ARG A 80 -9.35 -5.18 -1.17
C ARG A 80 -8.89 -6.60 -0.87
N VAL A 81 -8.23 -6.82 0.27
CA VAL A 81 -7.82 -8.16 0.72
C VAL A 81 -9.06 -9.05 0.92
N GLU A 82 -10.10 -8.55 1.61
CA GLU A 82 -11.34 -9.32 1.80
C GLU A 82 -12.03 -9.63 0.46
N ARG A 83 -12.14 -8.66 -0.44
CA ARG A 83 -12.69 -8.89 -1.78
C ARG A 83 -11.97 -10.00 -2.54
N LEU A 84 -10.64 -9.98 -2.55
CA LEU A 84 -9.84 -10.99 -3.25
C LEU A 84 -9.90 -12.36 -2.55
N ARG A 85 -10.05 -12.38 -1.23
CA ARG A 85 -10.31 -13.59 -0.46
C ARG A 85 -11.63 -14.24 -0.88
N GLU A 86 -12.71 -13.45 -1.02
CA GLU A 86 -14.00 -13.98 -1.44
C GLU A 86 -13.98 -14.44 -2.91
N LEU A 87 -13.28 -13.72 -3.81
CA LEU A 87 -13.07 -14.19 -5.20
C LEU A 87 -12.30 -15.52 -5.24
N TYR A 88 -11.30 -15.70 -4.37
CA TYR A 88 -10.62 -16.98 -4.23
C TYR A 88 -11.57 -18.08 -3.71
N ARG A 89 -12.51 -17.76 -2.81
CA ARG A 89 -13.54 -18.71 -2.36
C ARG A 89 -14.47 -19.09 -3.51
N VAL A 90 -14.85 -18.15 -4.36
CA VAL A 90 -15.64 -18.44 -5.59
C VAL A 90 -14.89 -19.43 -6.48
N SER A 91 -13.63 -19.18 -6.82
CA SER A 91 -12.81 -20.07 -7.65
C SER A 91 -12.62 -21.47 -7.02
N ARG A 92 -12.73 -21.58 -5.70
CA ARG A 92 -12.77 -22.87 -5.01
C ARG A 92 -14.12 -23.56 -5.14
N ALA A 93 -15.21 -22.80 -5.06
CA ALA A 93 -16.57 -23.34 -5.12
C ALA A 93 -16.93 -23.84 -6.51
N GLU A 94 -16.44 -23.20 -7.57
CA GLU A 94 -16.64 -23.62 -8.98
C GLU A 94 -16.18 -25.05 -9.27
N ARG A 95 -15.31 -25.63 -8.43
CA ARG A 95 -14.86 -27.01 -8.53
C ARG A 95 -15.81 -28.01 -7.86
N LEU A 96 -16.80 -27.54 -7.15
CA LEU A 96 -17.77 -28.36 -6.44
C LEU A 96 -19.08 -28.45 -7.23
N PRO A 97 -19.85 -29.52 -7.06
CA PRO A 97 -21.20 -29.58 -7.61
C PRO A 97 -22.06 -28.43 -7.12
N SER A 98 -22.85 -27.84 -8.00
CA SER A 98 -23.84 -26.81 -7.67
C SER A 98 -25.24 -27.40 -7.71
N VAL A 99 -26.07 -27.03 -6.73
CA VAL A 99 -27.48 -27.40 -6.67
C VAL A 99 -28.30 -26.12 -6.77
N THR A 100 -29.14 -26.03 -7.77
CA THR A 100 -30.04 -24.90 -7.98
C THR A 100 -31.49 -25.37 -7.88
N GLY A 101 -32.25 -24.76 -6.99
CA GLY A 101 -33.71 -24.91 -6.89
C GLY A 101 -34.38 -23.72 -7.58
N THR A 102 -35.28 -23.99 -8.51
CA THR A 102 -36.10 -22.97 -9.18
C THR A 102 -37.56 -23.33 -8.96
N ALA A 103 -38.35 -22.38 -8.44
CA ALA A 103 -39.80 -22.45 -8.43
C ALA A 103 -40.31 -21.36 -9.36
N TYR A 104 -41.19 -21.70 -10.24
CA TYR A 104 -41.79 -20.74 -11.17
C TYR A 104 -43.30 -20.87 -11.17
N GLY A 105 -43.98 -19.74 -11.41
CA GLY A 105 -45.39 -19.69 -11.69
C GLY A 105 -45.57 -18.82 -12.91
N ASP A 106 -46.15 -19.37 -13.94
CA ASP A 106 -46.47 -18.66 -15.16
C ASP A 106 -47.96 -18.59 -15.36
N TYR A 107 -48.44 -17.51 -15.95
CA TYR A 107 -49.85 -17.28 -16.22
C TYR A 107 -49.97 -16.85 -17.68
N GLU A 108 -50.27 -17.83 -18.53
CA GLU A 108 -50.40 -17.61 -19.95
C GLU A 108 -51.84 -17.40 -20.33
N THR A 109 -52.12 -16.33 -21.09
CA THR A 109 -53.44 -16.08 -21.69
C THR A 109 -53.28 -16.23 -23.20
N ASN A 110 -53.87 -17.31 -23.75
CA ASN A 110 -53.84 -17.57 -25.18
C ASN A 110 -55.11 -17.05 -25.83
N ASP A 111 -55.01 -15.96 -26.59
CA ASP A 111 -56.09 -15.39 -27.42
C ASP A 111 -55.74 -15.64 -28.90
N TYR A 112 -56.20 -16.78 -29.43
CA TYR A 112 -56.11 -17.05 -30.87
C TYR A 112 -57.43 -16.62 -31.54
N ALA A 113 -57.31 -15.96 -32.71
CA ALA A 113 -58.47 -15.53 -33.50
C ALA A 113 -59.31 -16.73 -33.91
N GLY A 114 -60.52 -16.82 -33.32
CA GLY A 114 -61.49 -17.90 -33.58
C GLY A 114 -61.59 -19.00 -32.50
N GLU A 115 -60.78 -18.97 -31.46
CA GLU A 115 -60.88 -19.87 -30.31
C GLU A 115 -61.26 -19.12 -29.04
N LYS A 116 -61.82 -19.85 -28.06
CA LYS A 116 -62.08 -19.26 -26.75
C LYS A 116 -60.76 -19.04 -26.02
N SER A 117 -60.54 -17.82 -25.52
CA SER A 117 -59.41 -17.49 -24.67
C SER A 117 -59.29 -18.48 -23.52
N SER A 118 -58.18 -19.21 -23.45
CA SER A 118 -57.86 -20.11 -22.34
C SER A 118 -56.87 -19.43 -21.41
N ARG A 119 -57.05 -19.63 -20.10
CA ARG A 119 -56.16 -19.15 -19.03
C ARG A 119 -55.64 -20.35 -18.30
N ASP A 120 -54.38 -20.68 -18.56
CA ASP A 120 -53.73 -21.83 -17.97
C ASP A 120 -52.58 -21.40 -17.02
N PRO A 121 -52.85 -21.41 -15.68
CA PRO A 121 -51.79 -21.19 -14.73
C PRO A 121 -50.89 -22.42 -14.65
N GLU A 122 -49.59 -22.24 -14.93
CA GLU A 122 -48.59 -23.28 -14.76
C GLU A 122 -47.71 -22.98 -13.52
N PHE A 123 -47.63 -23.94 -12.61
CA PHE A 123 -46.72 -23.86 -11.46
C PHE A 123 -45.76 -25.04 -11.51
N GLY A 124 -44.49 -24.76 -11.34
CA GLY A 124 -43.49 -25.80 -11.36
C GLY A 124 -42.36 -25.56 -10.35
N ALA A 125 -41.75 -26.64 -9.96
CA ALA A 125 -40.53 -26.63 -9.18
C ALA A 125 -39.48 -27.58 -9.81
N LYS A 126 -38.27 -27.10 -9.94
CA LYS A 126 -37.17 -27.84 -10.56
C LYS A 126 -35.93 -27.78 -9.65
N VAL A 127 -35.30 -28.93 -9.41
CA VAL A 127 -33.98 -29.03 -8.78
C VAL A 127 -32.99 -29.49 -9.83
N THR A 128 -31.94 -28.72 -10.04
CA THR A 128 -30.88 -29.01 -11.01
C THR A 128 -29.55 -29.19 -10.26
N LEU A 129 -28.91 -30.35 -10.45
CA LEU A 129 -27.54 -30.62 -10.03
C LEU A 129 -26.62 -30.43 -11.25
N SER A 130 -25.63 -29.55 -11.11
CA SER A 130 -24.65 -29.27 -12.16
C SER A 130 -23.25 -29.42 -11.60
N TRP A 131 -22.39 -30.13 -12.31
CA TRP A 131 -20.99 -30.30 -11.93
C TRP A 131 -20.09 -30.33 -13.17
N GLU A 132 -19.08 -29.45 -13.17
CA GLU A 132 -18.06 -29.41 -14.22
C GLU A 132 -16.85 -30.24 -13.79
N LEU A 133 -16.59 -31.32 -14.56
CA LEU A 133 -15.43 -32.15 -14.34
C LEU A 133 -14.18 -31.48 -14.92
N ASP A 134 -13.23 -31.14 -14.06
CA ASP A 134 -11.98 -30.45 -14.42
C ASP A 134 -10.96 -31.40 -15.03
N LEU A 135 -11.27 -31.98 -16.23
CA LEU A 135 -10.43 -32.95 -16.92
C LEU A 135 -9.10 -32.33 -17.37
N TRP A 136 -9.11 -31.11 -17.88
CA TRP A 136 -7.93 -30.41 -18.39
C TRP A 136 -7.27 -29.50 -17.35
N GLY A 137 -7.86 -29.34 -16.18
CA GLY A 137 -7.27 -28.58 -15.07
C GLY A 137 -7.52 -27.08 -15.11
N ASN A 138 -8.45 -26.61 -15.92
CA ASN A 138 -8.81 -25.19 -16.00
C ASN A 138 -9.24 -24.61 -14.65
N LEU A 139 -10.18 -25.29 -13.97
CA LEU A 139 -10.66 -24.87 -12.65
C LEU A 139 -9.56 -24.97 -11.56
N ARG A 140 -8.63 -25.91 -11.71
CA ARG A 140 -7.45 -26.00 -10.83
C ARG A 140 -6.53 -24.81 -11.02
N TRP A 141 -6.29 -24.37 -12.26
CA TRP A 141 -5.49 -23.20 -12.57
C TRP A 141 -6.18 -21.91 -12.14
N ALA A 142 -7.48 -21.78 -12.37
CA ALA A 142 -8.30 -20.64 -11.88
C ALA A 142 -8.19 -20.46 -10.36
N LYS A 143 -8.31 -21.58 -9.61
CA LYS A 143 -8.10 -21.57 -8.16
C LYS A 143 -6.68 -21.12 -7.77
N ARG A 144 -5.64 -21.62 -8.46
CA ARG A 144 -4.25 -21.22 -8.19
C ARG A 144 -4.04 -19.74 -8.44
N LYS A 145 -4.57 -19.21 -9.56
CA LYS A 145 -4.57 -17.80 -9.91
C LYS A 145 -5.20 -16.95 -8.81
N GLY A 146 -6.46 -17.25 -8.45
CA GLY A 146 -7.18 -16.50 -7.41
C GLY A 146 -6.49 -16.58 -6.05
N GLY A 147 -5.88 -17.72 -5.70
CA GLY A 147 -5.08 -17.87 -4.48
C GLY A 147 -3.83 -16.99 -4.47
N ALA A 148 -3.12 -16.93 -5.59
CA ALA A 148 -1.93 -16.08 -5.74
C ALA A 148 -2.30 -14.58 -5.72
N GLU A 149 -3.40 -14.16 -6.35
CA GLU A 149 -3.90 -12.78 -6.28
C GLU A 149 -4.29 -12.36 -4.86
N TYR A 150 -4.95 -13.25 -4.12
CA TYR A 150 -5.25 -13.03 -2.71
C TYR A 150 -3.98 -12.84 -1.89
N LEU A 151 -2.99 -13.73 -2.03
CA LEU A 151 -1.72 -13.62 -1.31
C LEU A 151 -0.94 -12.35 -1.69
N ALA A 152 -0.93 -11.97 -2.98
CA ALA A 152 -0.34 -10.72 -3.43
C ALA A 152 -0.96 -9.52 -2.71
N SER A 153 -2.28 -9.49 -2.57
CA SER A 153 -2.98 -8.38 -1.88
C SER A 153 -2.67 -8.30 -0.38
N VAL A 154 -2.42 -9.43 0.26
CA VAL A 154 -1.98 -9.47 1.68
C VAL A 154 -0.60 -8.83 1.83
N GLU A 155 0.32 -9.14 0.92
CA GLU A 155 1.65 -8.53 0.92
C GLU A 155 1.61 -7.05 0.51
N ASP A 156 0.75 -6.64 -0.44
CA ASP A 156 0.52 -5.23 -0.78
C ASP A 156 0.05 -4.41 0.44
N ARG A 157 -0.86 -4.98 1.24
CA ARG A 157 -1.31 -4.33 2.48
C ARG A 157 -0.16 -4.19 3.49
N ARG A 158 0.74 -5.17 3.58
CA ARG A 158 1.93 -5.09 4.44
C ARG A 158 2.90 -4.01 3.95
N ALA A 159 3.15 -3.96 2.63
CA ALA A 159 3.98 -2.92 2.03
C ALA A 159 3.42 -1.52 2.29
N MET A 160 2.12 -1.33 2.09
CA MET A 160 1.43 -0.08 2.38
C MET A 160 1.59 0.34 3.84
N ARG A 161 1.43 -0.60 4.79
CA ARG A 161 1.65 -0.33 6.22
C ARG A 161 3.06 0.20 6.49
N MET A 162 4.09 -0.41 5.90
CA MET A 162 5.48 0.04 6.06
C MET A 162 5.69 1.43 5.48
N THR A 163 5.21 1.67 4.28
CA THR A 163 5.29 2.99 3.63
C THR A 163 4.58 4.06 4.45
N LEU A 164 3.40 3.76 4.99
CA LEU A 164 2.63 4.70 5.79
C LEU A 164 3.34 5.07 7.09
N VAL A 165 3.91 4.08 7.79
CA VAL A 165 4.73 4.31 9.00
C VAL A 165 5.91 5.24 8.68
N ALA A 166 6.64 4.96 7.60
CA ALA A 166 7.78 5.78 7.18
C ALA A 166 7.36 7.21 6.78
N SER A 167 6.25 7.35 6.04
CA SER A 167 5.73 8.65 5.60
C SER A 167 5.29 9.52 6.77
N VAL A 168 4.60 8.94 7.75
CA VAL A 168 4.19 9.66 8.98
C VAL A 168 5.40 10.08 9.79
N ALA A 169 6.39 9.21 9.95
CA ALA A 169 7.61 9.54 10.69
C ALA A 169 8.38 10.66 10.00
N ALA A 170 8.55 10.59 8.68
CA ALA A 170 9.21 11.65 7.90
C ALA A 170 8.47 12.99 8.02
N ALA A 171 7.14 12.99 7.89
CA ALA A 171 6.33 14.20 8.04
C ALA A 171 6.42 14.79 9.46
N TYR A 172 6.44 13.94 10.49
CA TYR A 172 6.57 14.35 11.88
C TYR A 172 7.92 15.00 12.17
N PHE A 173 9.04 14.40 11.74
CA PHE A 173 10.35 14.97 11.94
C PHE A 173 10.56 16.25 11.13
N ASN A 174 10.00 16.32 9.90
CA ASN A 174 10.01 17.55 9.12
C ASN A 174 9.21 18.68 9.80
N LEU A 175 8.09 18.36 10.45
CA LEU A 175 7.31 19.33 11.21
C LEU A 175 8.11 19.88 12.39
N ILE A 176 8.82 19.03 13.14
CA ILE A 176 9.69 19.45 14.24
C ILE A 176 10.85 20.31 13.72
N ALA A 177 11.43 19.97 12.57
CA ALA A 177 12.49 20.76 11.95
C ALA A 177 12.01 22.15 11.56
N LEU A 178 10.83 22.29 10.98
CA LEU A 178 10.21 23.58 10.64
C LEU A 178 9.90 24.43 11.88
N ASP A 179 9.44 23.82 12.98
CA ASP A 179 9.25 24.54 14.26
C ASP A 179 10.57 25.08 14.80
N ASN A 180 11.64 24.27 14.73
CA ASN A 180 12.96 24.70 15.15
C ASN A 180 13.50 25.83 14.27
N GLU A 181 13.35 25.73 12.95
CA GLU A 181 13.70 26.78 11.99
C GLU A 181 12.95 28.08 12.30
N LEU A 182 11.63 28.02 12.52
CA LEU A 182 10.82 29.19 12.91
C LEU A 182 11.33 29.82 14.21
N SER A 183 11.70 28.99 15.19
CA SER A 183 12.26 29.46 16.46
C SER A 183 13.59 30.19 16.26
N ILE A 184 14.46 29.68 15.40
CA ILE A 184 15.73 30.31 15.06
C ILE A 184 15.49 31.65 14.35
N VAL A 185 14.63 31.67 13.31
CA VAL A 185 14.31 32.90 12.57
C VAL A 185 13.73 33.98 13.47
N ARG A 186 12.84 33.62 14.39
CA ARG A 186 12.27 34.59 15.37
C ARG A 186 13.34 35.19 16.30
N ARG A 187 14.28 34.36 16.79
CA ARG A 187 15.41 34.84 17.59
C ARG A 187 16.34 35.74 16.76
N THR A 188 16.63 35.34 15.53
CA THR A 188 17.44 36.14 14.60
C THR A 188 16.77 37.50 14.32
N LEU A 189 15.44 37.52 14.16
CA LEU A 189 14.70 38.76 13.92
C LEU A 189 14.83 39.76 15.10
N ILE A 190 14.81 39.25 16.37
CA ILE A 190 15.05 40.11 17.54
C ILE A 190 16.43 40.75 17.47
N THR A 191 17.49 39.95 17.21
CA THR A 191 18.85 40.48 17.10
C THR A 191 18.99 41.44 15.93
N ARG A 192 18.34 41.17 14.78
CA ARG A 192 18.32 42.12 13.63
C ARG A 192 17.59 43.44 13.97
N SER A 193 16.50 43.37 14.73
CA SER A 193 15.78 44.53 15.20
C SER A 193 16.63 45.43 16.11
N GLU A 194 17.36 44.80 17.05
CA GLU A 194 18.28 45.50 17.93
C GLU A 194 19.43 46.15 17.13
N GLY A 195 20.02 45.40 16.16
CA GLY A 195 21.05 45.90 15.27
C GLY A 195 20.58 47.06 14.42
N LEU A 196 19.38 46.99 13.84
CA LEU A 196 18.76 48.09 13.08
C LEU A 196 18.58 49.33 13.94
N TYR A 197 18.10 49.20 15.17
CA TYR A 197 17.93 50.29 16.11
C TYR A 197 19.26 50.98 16.41
N GLN A 198 20.35 50.26 16.66
CA GLN A 198 21.69 50.82 16.90
C GLN A 198 22.24 51.55 15.67
N VAL A 199 22.04 51.00 14.47
CA VAL A 199 22.45 51.64 13.22
C VAL A 199 21.64 52.89 12.96
N GLN A 200 20.35 52.92 13.25
CA GLN A 200 19.47 54.10 13.13
C GLN A 200 19.97 55.24 14.02
N LEU A 201 20.23 54.97 15.32
CA LEU A 201 20.75 56.00 16.24
C LEU A 201 22.09 56.60 15.74
N ARG A 202 22.97 55.77 15.19
CA ARG A 202 24.24 56.24 14.60
C ARG A 202 24.05 57.05 13.37
N PHE A 203 23.08 56.70 12.52
CA PHE A 203 22.73 57.49 11.31
C PHE A 203 22.14 58.85 11.70
N GLU A 204 21.20 58.91 12.61
CA GLU A 204 20.60 60.14 13.13
C GLU A 204 21.65 61.05 13.78
N GLY A 205 22.66 60.49 14.43
CA GLY A 205 23.81 61.23 14.98
C GLY A 205 24.90 61.58 13.97
N GLY A 206 24.71 61.27 12.66
CA GLY A 206 25.69 61.56 11.61
C GLY A 206 26.96 60.67 11.65
N LEU A 207 26.95 59.55 12.40
CA LEU A 207 28.09 58.66 12.63
C LEU A 207 28.18 57.52 11.61
N THR A 208 27.18 57.33 10.74
CA THR A 208 27.17 56.32 9.68
C THR A 208 26.45 56.82 8.44
N SER A 209 26.67 56.16 7.30
CA SER A 209 26.04 56.51 6.04
C SER A 209 24.61 55.95 5.94
N GLU A 210 23.78 56.57 5.11
CA GLU A 210 22.46 56.13 4.77
C GLU A 210 22.48 54.71 4.17
N MET A 211 23.50 54.37 3.38
CA MET A 211 23.66 53.04 2.79
C MET A 211 23.70 51.93 3.87
N VAL A 212 24.45 52.14 4.96
CA VAL A 212 24.52 51.16 6.07
C VAL A 212 23.17 51.06 6.77
N TYR A 213 22.45 52.18 6.96
CA TYR A 213 21.12 52.16 7.52
C TYR A 213 20.11 51.39 6.64
N GLN A 214 20.09 51.63 5.34
CA GLN A 214 19.23 50.92 4.40
C GLN A 214 19.59 49.43 4.33
N GLN A 215 20.88 49.07 4.38
CA GLN A 215 21.33 47.67 4.46
C GLN A 215 20.74 46.96 5.68
N ALA A 216 20.81 47.58 6.85
CA ALA A 216 20.24 47.01 8.08
C ALA A 216 18.72 46.83 7.99
N LYS A 217 18.00 47.76 7.34
CA LYS A 217 16.56 47.64 7.07
C LYS A 217 16.25 46.48 6.15
N VAL A 218 17.01 46.25 5.09
CA VAL A 218 16.84 45.14 4.16
C VAL A 218 17.06 43.81 4.89
N GLU A 219 18.10 43.71 5.74
CA GLU A 219 18.36 42.48 6.51
C GLU A 219 17.24 42.16 7.52
N TYR A 220 16.72 43.18 8.20
CA TYR A 220 15.56 43.03 9.08
C TYR A 220 14.32 42.58 8.29
N ALA A 221 13.98 43.26 7.21
CA ALA A 221 12.79 42.99 6.41
C ALA A 221 12.83 41.60 5.75
N SER A 222 14.00 41.19 5.21
CA SER A 222 14.19 39.86 4.61
C SER A 222 14.03 38.75 5.64
N THR A 223 14.57 38.93 6.85
CA THR A 223 14.40 37.97 7.95
C THR A 223 12.95 37.90 8.40
N ALA A 224 12.26 39.06 8.51
CA ALA A 224 10.85 39.11 8.89
C ALA A 224 9.95 38.38 7.88
N ALA A 225 10.27 38.49 6.57
CA ALA A 225 9.51 37.83 5.51
C ALA A 225 9.56 36.28 5.55
N LEU A 226 10.55 35.69 6.21
CA LEU A 226 10.65 34.22 6.37
C LEU A 226 9.57 33.67 7.33
N ILE A 227 9.13 34.44 8.31
CA ILE A 227 8.20 33.99 9.36
C ILE A 227 6.87 33.51 8.77
N PRO A 228 6.13 34.29 7.97
CA PRO A 228 4.85 33.88 7.43
C PRO A 228 4.98 32.67 6.47
N ASP A 229 6.11 32.57 5.75
CA ASP A 229 6.34 31.40 4.89
C ASP A 229 6.55 30.12 5.70
N LEU A 230 7.33 30.18 6.79
CA LEU A 230 7.51 29.05 7.70
C LEU A 230 6.22 28.66 8.41
N GLU A 231 5.44 29.64 8.88
CA GLU A 231 4.13 29.37 9.50
C GLU A 231 3.17 28.69 8.53
N ARG A 232 3.17 29.12 7.27
CA ARG A 232 2.41 28.47 6.19
C ARG A 232 2.88 27.03 5.95
N LYS A 233 4.21 26.78 5.87
CA LYS A 233 4.79 25.44 5.69
C LYS A 233 4.43 24.52 6.86
N ILE A 234 4.52 25.02 8.09
CA ILE A 234 4.11 24.28 9.30
C ILE A 234 2.65 23.87 9.19
N LYS A 235 1.76 24.80 8.82
CA LYS A 235 0.34 24.50 8.71
C LYS A 235 0.03 23.48 7.61
N ILE A 236 0.71 23.53 6.48
CA ILE A 236 0.59 22.54 5.41
C ILE A 236 1.04 21.15 5.91
N MET A 237 2.17 21.10 6.63
CA MET A 237 2.68 19.83 7.18
C MET A 237 1.74 19.25 8.24
N GLU A 238 1.21 20.07 9.14
CA GLU A 238 0.18 19.66 10.12
C GLU A 238 -1.04 19.06 9.41
N ASN A 239 -1.57 19.76 8.40
CA ASN A 239 -2.72 19.27 7.63
C ASN A 239 -2.41 17.95 6.91
N GLY A 240 -1.18 17.80 6.39
CA GLY A 240 -0.72 16.55 5.78
C GLY A 240 -0.73 15.37 6.75
N ILE A 241 -0.23 15.58 7.98
CA ILE A 241 -0.25 14.55 9.04
C ILE A 241 -1.68 14.21 9.44
N LEU A 242 -2.55 15.21 9.64
CA LEU A 242 -3.97 14.99 9.97
C LEU A 242 -4.70 14.23 8.87
N LEU A 243 -4.42 14.53 7.60
CA LEU A 243 -4.95 13.77 6.47
C LEU A 243 -4.50 12.30 6.50
N LEU A 244 -3.21 12.05 6.78
CA LEU A 244 -2.71 10.68 6.94
C LEU A 244 -3.39 9.96 8.12
N MET A 245 -3.70 10.67 9.20
CA MET A 245 -4.44 10.16 10.35
C MET A 245 -5.94 9.95 10.06
N GLY A 246 -6.45 10.38 8.91
CA GLY A 246 -7.88 10.35 8.57
C GLY A 246 -8.70 11.37 9.37
N GLU A 247 -8.05 12.40 9.90
CA GLU A 247 -8.68 13.47 10.70
C GLU A 247 -8.87 14.77 9.87
N ASN A 248 -9.79 15.63 10.32
CA ASN A 248 -10.00 16.92 9.69
C ASN A 248 -8.88 17.92 10.03
N PRO A 249 -8.56 18.88 9.14
CA PRO A 249 -7.44 19.84 9.28
C PRO A 249 -7.75 21.02 10.24
N ASP A 250 -8.53 20.80 11.29
CA ASP A 250 -8.96 21.81 12.27
C ASP A 250 -8.15 21.79 13.57
N ARG A 251 -7.24 20.85 13.73
CA ARG A 251 -6.48 20.62 14.94
C ARG A 251 -4.99 20.88 14.75
N ARG A 252 -4.31 21.09 15.88
CA ARG A 252 -2.85 21.08 15.91
C ARG A 252 -2.35 19.66 16.18
N VAL A 253 -1.29 19.29 15.46
CA VAL A 253 -0.58 18.03 15.71
C VAL A 253 0.28 18.21 16.97
N VAL A 254 0.03 17.39 17.99
CA VAL A 254 0.88 17.32 19.18
C VAL A 254 2.24 16.76 18.79
N ARG A 255 3.31 17.44 19.17
CA ARG A 255 4.68 17.06 18.81
C ARG A 255 5.67 17.39 19.90
N GLY A 256 6.78 16.66 19.92
CA GLY A 256 7.92 16.93 20.78
C GLY A 256 8.76 18.10 20.31
N LYS A 257 9.87 18.34 21.00
CA LYS A 257 10.92 19.25 20.56
C LYS A 257 12.00 18.47 19.84
N MET A 258 12.76 19.15 18.99
CA MET A 258 13.95 18.57 18.37
C MET A 258 14.94 18.16 19.45
N ASN A 259 15.28 16.88 19.50
CA ASN A 259 16.33 16.39 20.38
C ASN A 259 17.65 16.42 19.58
N THR A 260 18.48 17.43 19.83
CA THR A 260 19.79 17.59 19.18
C THR A 260 20.84 16.67 19.80
N ASP A 261 20.58 16.13 20.98
CA ASP A 261 21.51 15.30 21.74
C ASP A 261 21.19 13.80 21.63
N ALA A 262 20.28 13.43 20.68
CA ALA A 262 20.00 12.03 20.42
C ALA A 262 21.23 11.36 19.81
N GLU A 263 21.80 10.42 20.54
CA GLU A 263 22.84 9.53 20.00
C GLU A 263 22.19 8.67 18.90
N LEU A 264 22.61 8.91 17.67
CA LEU A 264 22.31 8.02 16.57
C LEU A 264 23.17 6.77 16.72
N ALA A 265 22.63 5.60 16.46
CA ALA A 265 23.42 4.38 16.42
C ALA A 265 24.53 4.54 15.37
N ASP A 266 25.78 4.28 15.78
CA ASP A 266 26.95 4.43 14.92
C ASP A 266 26.89 3.53 13.67
N SER A 267 26.18 2.39 13.78
CA SER A 267 25.92 1.49 12.65
C SER A 267 24.51 0.92 12.73
N LEU A 268 23.89 0.74 11.56
CA LEU A 268 22.61 0.04 11.44
C LEU A 268 22.88 -1.35 10.85
N PRO A 269 22.51 -2.44 11.53
CA PRO A 269 22.73 -3.79 11.00
C PRO A 269 21.90 -3.99 9.72
N VAL A 270 22.55 -4.20 8.59
CA VAL A 270 21.92 -4.26 7.27
C VAL A 270 21.35 -5.65 6.97
N GLY A 271 21.94 -6.71 7.54
CA GLY A 271 21.53 -8.09 7.33
C GLY A 271 21.97 -8.67 5.97
N LEU A 272 21.56 -9.90 5.69
CA LEU A 272 21.91 -10.61 4.47
C LEU A 272 21.02 -10.19 3.29
N PRO A 273 21.58 -10.00 2.06
CA PRO A 273 20.82 -9.69 0.86
C PRO A 273 19.70 -10.71 0.56
N SER A 274 19.96 -12.00 0.75
CA SER A 274 18.99 -13.09 0.58
C SER A 274 17.78 -12.98 1.54
N GLY A 275 17.99 -12.44 2.73
CA GLY A 275 16.93 -12.17 3.69
C GLY A 275 15.93 -11.11 3.20
N LEU A 276 16.37 -10.15 2.38
CA LEU A 276 15.50 -9.11 1.83
C LEU A 276 14.41 -9.68 0.92
N LEU A 277 14.70 -10.69 0.12
CA LEU A 277 13.70 -11.34 -0.74
C LEU A 277 12.54 -11.95 0.06
N GLN A 278 12.84 -12.48 1.24
CA GLN A 278 11.84 -13.11 2.09
C GLN A 278 11.09 -12.11 2.98
N ARG A 279 11.71 -10.96 3.30
CA ARG A 279 11.20 -9.98 4.26
C ARG A 279 10.48 -8.81 3.60
N ARG A 280 10.87 -8.39 2.40
CA ARG A 280 10.26 -7.28 1.67
C ARG A 280 8.88 -7.67 1.12
N PRO A 281 7.79 -7.04 1.60
CA PRO A 281 6.43 -7.39 1.16
C PRO A 281 6.19 -7.06 -0.31
N ASP A 282 6.80 -6.01 -0.86
CA ASP A 282 6.70 -5.62 -2.27
C ASP A 282 7.30 -6.68 -3.20
N VAL A 283 8.44 -7.28 -2.83
CA VAL A 283 9.04 -8.41 -3.56
C VAL A 283 8.15 -9.64 -3.49
N ARG A 284 7.64 -9.97 -2.30
CA ARG A 284 6.72 -11.10 -2.11
C ARG A 284 5.41 -10.91 -2.88
N SER A 285 4.87 -9.70 -2.92
CA SER A 285 3.70 -9.40 -3.73
C SER A 285 3.97 -9.64 -5.21
N SER A 286 5.13 -9.17 -5.72
CA SER A 286 5.53 -9.37 -7.12
C SER A 286 5.71 -10.84 -7.47
N GLU A 287 6.28 -11.65 -6.54
CA GLU A 287 6.37 -13.11 -6.70
C GLU A 287 4.98 -13.77 -6.80
N GLN A 288 4.03 -13.37 -5.94
CA GLN A 288 2.67 -13.89 -6.02
C GLN A 288 1.96 -13.47 -7.32
N ARG A 289 2.20 -12.25 -7.81
CA ARG A 289 1.68 -11.82 -9.12
C ARG A 289 2.27 -12.61 -10.28
N LEU A 290 3.56 -12.95 -10.22
CA LEU A 290 4.18 -13.86 -11.19
C LEU A 290 3.50 -15.24 -11.16
N ARG A 291 3.27 -15.81 -9.97
CA ARG A 291 2.53 -17.09 -9.81
C ARG A 291 1.10 -17.00 -10.36
N SER A 292 0.42 -15.87 -10.19
CA SER A 292 -0.91 -15.63 -10.77
C SER A 292 -0.86 -15.61 -12.30
N ALA A 293 0.13 -14.91 -12.89
CA ALA A 293 0.33 -14.87 -14.33
C ALA A 293 0.64 -16.25 -14.93
N MET A 294 1.51 -17.02 -14.26
CA MET A 294 1.79 -18.42 -14.63
C MET A 294 0.53 -19.29 -14.59
N ALA A 295 -0.29 -19.13 -13.55
CA ALA A 295 -1.55 -19.87 -13.44
C ALA A 295 -2.54 -19.45 -14.55
N SER A 296 -2.54 -18.18 -14.96
CA SER A 296 -3.35 -17.68 -16.06
C SER A 296 -2.95 -18.28 -17.41
N ALA A 297 -1.66 -18.56 -17.62
CA ALA A 297 -1.19 -19.24 -18.84
C ALA A 297 -1.56 -20.74 -18.88
N GLY A 298 -1.92 -21.34 -17.75
CA GLY A 298 -2.38 -22.72 -17.63
C GLY A 298 -3.89 -22.91 -17.80
N MET A 299 -4.65 -21.81 -17.83
CA MET A 299 -6.09 -21.81 -18.11
C MET A 299 -6.37 -21.87 -19.60
#